data_3af561c0ae8c6cd97c109a6c23dc61dd
#
_entry.id   3af561c0ae8c6cd97c109a6c23dc61dd
#
_cell.length_a   1.000
_cell.length_b   1.000
_cell.length_c   1.000
_cell.angle_alpha   90.00
_cell.angle_beta   90.00
_cell.angle_gamma   90.00
#
_symmetry.space_group_name_H-M   'P 1'
#
loop_
_entity.id
_entity.type
_entity.pdbx_description
1 polymer ?
#
loop_
_entity_poly.entity_id
_entity_poly.type
_entity_poly.pdbx_seq_one_letter_code
_entity_poly.pdbx_strand_id
1 'polypeptide(L)'
;MSPGVVALVLVPDEHGRISPYDVYELATVSMVFGMPHTDLADPWYELRTVGPAPYGTHGLDALAGADTVIVPSVPDAVVEGRQELPPELVAAVRAAAGAGARAVSMCSGAFVLAAAGLLDGRRATLHRAYAAELAARHPLVDVDPSVLYTDEGSVLTGAGAAAGLDLCLHLVRKELGAAVAGALADRLVVAPHRPGDRPQSVEAPLPADEADTLGPALAWALQRLGEPLTVDELARRARMSPRTFHRRVREVHGTTPLQWLLEQRVARAQTLLEATDLPVERIGEESGLGSAANLRRHFTRAVGVSPTAYRRGFTPSGPPSRAR
;
A
#
# COMPACT_ATOMS: atom_id res chain seq x y z
N MET A 1 5.34 9.97 -16.08
CA MET A 1 5.09 11.08 -15.12
C MET A 1 6.25 11.09 -14.14
N SER A 2 6.80 12.26 -13.81
CA SER A 2 7.84 12.34 -12.77
C SER A 2 7.18 11.97 -11.43
N PRO A 3 7.77 11.06 -10.66
CA PRO A 3 7.35 10.86 -9.29
C PRO A 3 7.58 12.18 -8.56
N GLY A 4 6.57 12.61 -7.79
CA GLY A 4 6.53 13.95 -7.22
C GLY A 4 7.30 14.10 -5.91
N VAL A 5 7.00 15.20 -5.22
CA VAL A 5 7.52 15.52 -3.89
C VAL A 5 6.67 14.83 -2.82
N VAL A 6 7.31 14.05 -1.96
CA VAL A 6 6.70 13.45 -0.77
C VAL A 6 7.13 14.22 0.46
N ALA A 7 6.19 14.81 1.21
CA ALA A 7 6.46 15.47 2.48
C ALA A 7 6.04 14.53 3.63
N LEU A 8 6.99 14.12 4.44
CA LEU A 8 6.76 13.32 5.65
C LEU A 8 6.73 14.25 6.87
N VAL A 9 5.65 14.25 7.62
CA VAL A 9 5.42 15.13 8.77
C VAL A 9 5.59 14.36 10.07
N LEU A 10 6.58 14.71 10.85
CA LEU A 10 6.82 14.17 12.18
C LEU A 10 6.18 15.07 13.24
N VAL A 11 5.33 14.51 14.08
CA VAL A 11 4.60 15.24 15.12
C VAL A 11 5.25 14.96 16.48
N PRO A 12 5.98 15.92 17.06
CA PRO A 12 6.67 15.72 18.34
C PRO A 12 5.70 15.77 19.53
N ASP A 13 6.15 15.19 20.65
CA ASP A 13 5.51 15.39 21.94
C ASP A 13 5.76 16.83 22.47
N GLU A 14 5.18 17.15 23.62
CA GLU A 14 5.33 18.45 24.31
C GLU A 14 6.77 18.84 24.64
N HIS A 15 7.70 17.86 24.62
CA HIS A 15 9.13 18.06 24.85
C HIS A 15 9.95 18.09 23.57
N GLY A 16 9.31 18.12 22.40
CA GLY A 16 9.96 18.14 21.10
C GLY A 16 10.56 16.79 20.67
N ARG A 17 10.19 15.67 21.32
CA ARG A 17 10.70 14.33 21.01
C ARG A 17 9.75 13.61 20.09
N ILE A 18 10.31 12.74 19.24
CA ILE A 18 9.54 11.79 18.44
C ILE A 18 9.60 10.39 19.05
N SER A 19 8.54 9.61 18.86
CA SER A 19 8.44 8.27 19.43
C SER A 19 9.33 7.27 18.65
N PRO A 20 9.68 6.10 19.23
CA PRO A 20 10.32 5.02 18.47
C PRO A 20 9.50 4.55 17.28
N TYR A 21 8.17 4.64 17.34
CA TYR A 21 7.29 4.34 16.22
C TYR A 21 7.46 5.35 15.08
N ASP A 22 7.59 6.66 15.40
CA ASP A 22 7.88 7.67 14.39
C ASP A 22 9.22 7.41 13.69
N VAL A 23 10.24 6.98 14.45
CA VAL A 23 11.55 6.62 13.88
C VAL A 23 11.43 5.43 12.92
N TYR A 24 10.64 4.42 13.28
CA TYR A 24 10.38 3.27 12.42
C TYR A 24 9.66 3.68 11.13
N GLU A 25 8.60 4.48 11.25
CA GLU A 25 7.82 4.97 10.09
C GLU A 25 8.67 5.91 9.22
N LEU A 26 9.48 6.79 9.83
CA LEU A 26 10.46 7.62 9.12
C LEU A 26 11.43 6.76 8.30
N ALA A 27 11.99 5.71 8.91
CA ALA A 27 12.89 4.80 8.21
C ALA A 27 12.18 4.10 7.04
N THR A 28 10.95 3.63 7.25
CA THR A 28 10.13 2.97 6.22
C THR A 28 9.88 3.90 5.03
N VAL A 29 9.41 5.12 5.28
CA VAL A 29 9.15 6.11 4.23
C VAL A 29 10.43 6.53 3.54
N SER A 30 11.54 6.70 4.31
CA SER A 30 12.84 7.08 3.74
C SER A 30 13.43 6.00 2.85
N MET A 31 13.26 4.73 3.18
CA MET A 31 13.71 3.60 2.35
C MET A 31 12.97 3.56 1.01
N VAL A 32 11.68 3.89 1.00
CA VAL A 32 10.87 3.84 -0.22
C VAL A 32 11.03 5.12 -1.05
N PHE A 33 10.93 6.29 -0.45
CA PHE A 33 10.85 7.56 -1.19
C PHE A 33 12.13 8.39 -1.12
N GLY A 34 12.94 8.23 -0.06
CA GLY A 34 14.13 9.05 0.16
C GLY A 34 15.42 8.46 -0.40
N MET A 35 15.50 7.14 -0.57
CA MET A 35 16.63 6.52 -1.25
C MET A 35 16.46 6.63 -2.77
N PRO A 36 17.53 7.01 -3.50
CA PRO A 36 17.45 7.08 -4.96
C PRO A 36 17.39 5.67 -5.57
N HIS A 37 16.24 5.30 -6.12
CA HIS A 37 16.06 4.07 -6.89
C HIS A 37 15.98 4.39 -8.39
N THR A 38 16.92 5.20 -8.90
CA THR A 38 16.93 5.72 -10.27
C THR A 38 17.13 4.63 -11.33
N ASP A 39 17.61 3.46 -10.93
CA ASP A 39 17.65 2.25 -11.76
C ASP A 39 16.26 1.61 -11.97
N LEU A 40 15.29 1.93 -11.12
CA LEU A 40 13.90 1.47 -11.24
C LEU A 40 13.01 2.49 -11.94
N ALA A 41 13.20 3.78 -11.66
CA ALA A 41 12.54 4.91 -12.33
C ALA A 41 13.37 6.19 -12.15
N ASP A 42 13.58 6.95 -13.23
CA ASP A 42 14.33 8.21 -13.23
C ASP A 42 13.49 9.34 -13.83
N PRO A 43 13.26 10.45 -13.09
CA PRO A 43 13.70 10.69 -11.70
C PRO A 43 12.95 9.84 -10.68
N TRP A 44 13.55 9.63 -9.49
CA TRP A 44 12.89 9.07 -8.31
C TRP A 44 12.24 10.20 -7.50
N TYR A 45 11.49 9.86 -6.45
CA TYR A 45 10.82 10.83 -5.57
C TYR A 45 11.82 11.78 -4.88
N GLU A 46 11.36 12.99 -4.56
CA GLU A 46 12.00 13.89 -3.62
C GLU A 46 11.31 13.74 -2.26
N LEU A 47 12.05 13.35 -1.23
CA LEU A 47 11.53 13.27 0.14
C LEU A 47 11.91 14.50 0.94
N ARG A 48 10.91 15.19 1.50
CA ARG A 48 11.07 16.27 2.48
C ARG A 48 10.59 15.79 3.84
N THR A 49 11.45 15.84 4.85
CA THR A 49 11.07 15.53 6.23
C THR A 49 10.76 16.82 6.97
N VAL A 50 9.55 16.94 7.51
CA VAL A 50 9.05 18.12 8.22
C VAL A 50 8.92 17.79 9.69
N GLY A 51 9.56 18.55 10.57
CA GLY A 51 9.51 18.30 12.01
C GLY A 51 10.75 18.73 12.77
N PRO A 52 10.92 18.28 14.02
CA PRO A 52 12.03 18.69 14.86
C PRO A 52 13.36 18.07 14.43
N ALA A 53 14.45 18.83 14.60
CA ALA A 53 15.81 18.29 14.46
C ALA A 53 16.06 17.18 15.50
N PRO A 54 16.88 16.15 15.19
CA PRO A 54 17.69 16.01 13.98
C PRO A 54 16.95 15.34 12.81
N TYR A 55 15.69 14.95 12.97
CA TYR A 55 14.96 14.15 12.00
C TYR A 55 14.25 14.97 10.93
N GLY A 56 13.72 16.15 11.30
CA GLY A 56 13.14 17.10 10.37
C GLY A 56 14.21 18.01 9.77
N THR A 57 14.11 18.21 8.47
CA THR A 57 15.01 19.10 7.70
C THR A 57 14.30 20.35 7.17
N HIS A 58 12.96 20.38 7.30
CA HIS A 58 12.08 21.43 6.78
C HIS A 58 11.04 21.86 7.82
N GLY A 59 10.50 23.05 7.65
CA GLY A 59 9.31 23.55 8.33
C GLY A 59 8.00 23.16 7.62
N LEU A 60 6.86 23.57 8.18
CA LEU A 60 5.53 23.30 7.61
C LEU A 60 5.30 23.93 6.22
N ASP A 61 6.06 24.95 5.86
CA ASP A 61 6.06 25.58 4.54
C ASP A 61 6.46 24.60 3.43
N ALA A 62 7.23 23.55 3.73
CA ALA A 62 7.60 22.51 2.78
C ALA A 62 6.41 21.62 2.34
N LEU A 63 5.27 21.69 2.99
CA LEU A 63 4.04 21.04 2.55
C LEU A 63 3.45 21.72 1.30
N ALA A 64 3.76 23.00 1.11
CA ALA A 64 3.37 23.71 -0.10
C ALA A 64 4.11 23.13 -1.32
N GLY A 65 3.35 22.71 -2.32
CA GLY A 65 3.90 22.08 -3.53
C GLY A 65 4.35 20.62 -3.36
N ALA A 66 4.02 19.96 -2.25
CA ALA A 66 4.13 18.52 -2.14
C ALA A 66 3.01 17.83 -2.94
N ASP A 67 3.34 16.76 -3.64
CA ASP A 67 2.36 15.92 -4.34
C ASP A 67 1.71 14.90 -3.40
N THR A 68 2.43 14.50 -2.36
CA THR A 68 1.94 13.60 -1.31
C THR A 68 2.42 14.09 0.06
N VAL A 69 1.51 14.19 1.03
CA VAL A 69 1.79 14.48 2.43
C VAL A 69 1.51 13.23 3.25
N ILE A 70 2.52 12.71 3.95
CA ILE A 70 2.42 11.54 4.82
C ILE A 70 2.53 11.96 6.28
N VAL A 71 1.53 11.63 7.10
CA VAL A 71 1.57 11.77 8.54
C VAL A 71 1.64 10.38 9.17
N PRO A 72 2.80 9.94 9.70
CA PRO A 72 2.99 8.58 10.16
C PRO A 72 2.26 8.31 11.48
N SER A 73 2.55 9.08 12.51
CA SER A 73 1.96 8.91 13.83
C SER A 73 1.85 10.25 14.57
N VAL A 74 1.15 10.22 15.69
CA VAL A 74 1.08 11.31 16.66
C VAL A 74 1.40 10.76 18.05
N PRO A 75 1.87 11.60 18.99
CA PRO A 75 2.10 11.19 20.36
C PRO A 75 0.86 10.58 21.03
N ASP A 76 1.06 9.59 21.92
CA ASP A 76 -0.03 8.98 22.68
C ASP A 76 -0.86 10.01 23.46
N ALA A 77 -0.24 11.09 23.94
CA ALA A 77 -0.95 12.19 24.58
C ALA A 77 -2.00 12.86 23.69
N VAL A 78 -1.76 12.92 22.36
CA VAL A 78 -2.73 13.42 21.37
C VAL A 78 -3.86 12.40 21.20
N VAL A 79 -3.51 11.10 21.06
CA VAL A 79 -4.51 10.03 20.94
C VAL A 79 -5.42 10.00 22.16
N GLU A 80 -4.89 10.13 23.35
CA GLU A 80 -5.62 10.12 24.62
C GLU A 80 -6.33 11.47 24.95
N GLY A 81 -6.21 12.47 24.08
CA GLY A 81 -6.83 13.79 24.28
C GLY A 81 -6.19 14.65 25.37
N ARG A 82 -4.98 14.29 25.83
CA ARG A 82 -4.20 15.05 26.84
C ARG A 82 -3.36 16.18 26.22
N GLN A 83 -3.08 16.07 24.91
CA GLN A 83 -2.38 17.07 24.12
C GLN A 83 -3.20 17.36 22.85
N GLU A 84 -3.34 18.63 22.50
CA GLU A 84 -3.95 19.01 21.23
C GLU A 84 -2.93 19.01 20.09
N LEU A 85 -3.42 18.78 18.89
CA LEU A 85 -2.61 18.96 17.68
C LEU A 85 -2.32 20.44 17.45
N PRO A 86 -1.10 20.82 17.05
CA PRO A 86 -0.80 22.18 16.67
C PRO A 86 -1.76 22.67 15.56
N PRO A 87 -2.51 23.76 15.77
CA PRO A 87 -3.46 24.26 14.78
C PRO A 87 -2.81 24.59 13.43
N GLU A 88 -1.57 25.06 13.45
CA GLU A 88 -0.78 25.36 12.25
C GLU A 88 -0.46 24.10 11.44
N LEU A 89 -0.22 22.97 12.09
CA LEU A 89 -0.02 21.67 11.41
C LEU A 89 -1.30 21.24 10.70
N VAL A 90 -2.42 21.25 11.43
CA VAL A 90 -3.74 20.87 10.89
C VAL A 90 -4.11 21.76 9.70
N ALA A 91 -3.87 23.07 9.82
CA ALA A 91 -4.11 24.03 8.75
C ALA A 91 -3.21 23.78 7.53
N ALA A 92 -1.92 23.50 7.74
CA ALA A 92 -0.96 23.23 6.67
C ALA A 92 -1.31 21.95 5.90
N VAL A 93 -1.68 20.86 6.61
CA VAL A 93 -2.11 19.60 5.98
C VAL A 93 -3.40 19.80 5.19
N ARG A 94 -4.38 20.52 5.75
CA ARG A 94 -5.62 20.85 5.03
C ARG A 94 -5.36 21.68 3.78
N ALA A 95 -4.48 22.67 3.87
CA ALA A 95 -4.12 23.54 2.75
C ALA A 95 -3.42 22.75 1.62
N ALA A 96 -2.47 21.88 1.96
CA ALA A 96 -1.79 21.03 0.99
C ALA A 96 -2.78 20.10 0.26
N ALA A 97 -3.68 19.44 0.99
CA ALA A 97 -4.72 18.60 0.40
C ALA A 97 -5.69 19.42 -0.47
N GLY A 98 -6.07 20.64 -0.04
CA GLY A 98 -6.88 21.57 -0.82
C GLY A 98 -6.19 22.06 -2.10
N ALA A 99 -4.87 22.09 -2.13
CA ALA A 99 -4.06 22.41 -3.31
C ALA A 99 -3.85 21.19 -4.26
N GLY A 100 -4.38 20.01 -3.89
CA GLY A 100 -4.33 18.79 -4.72
C GLY A 100 -3.33 17.74 -4.26
N ALA A 101 -2.60 17.97 -3.17
CA ALA A 101 -1.73 16.95 -2.60
C ALA A 101 -2.53 15.74 -2.10
N ARG A 102 -2.00 14.55 -2.30
CA ARG A 102 -2.54 13.34 -1.68
C ARG A 102 -2.23 13.36 -0.18
N ALA A 103 -3.25 13.16 0.66
CA ALA A 103 -3.09 13.06 2.10
C ALA A 103 -3.01 11.59 2.51
N VAL A 104 -1.95 11.22 3.19
CA VAL A 104 -1.70 9.84 3.62
C VAL A 104 -1.45 9.82 5.11
N SER A 105 -2.07 8.88 5.83
CA SER A 105 -1.72 8.62 7.22
C SER A 105 -1.32 7.17 7.45
N MET A 106 -0.47 6.96 8.43
CA MET A 106 -0.14 5.66 8.98
C MET A 106 -0.42 5.67 10.47
N CYS A 107 -0.64 4.49 11.06
CA CYS A 107 -0.80 4.33 12.51
C CYS A 107 -1.78 5.38 13.10
N SER A 108 -1.34 6.16 14.12
CA SER A 108 -2.13 7.23 14.73
C SER A 108 -2.13 8.56 13.95
N GLY A 109 -1.41 8.68 12.84
CA GLY A 109 -1.43 9.87 11.97
C GLY A 109 -2.81 10.23 11.42
N ALA A 110 -3.76 9.28 11.41
CA ALA A 110 -5.15 9.50 11.04
C ALA A 110 -5.84 10.57 11.89
N PHE A 111 -5.41 10.82 13.11
CA PHE A 111 -5.93 11.90 13.95
C PHE A 111 -5.67 13.29 13.35
N VAL A 112 -4.53 13.49 12.68
CA VAL A 112 -4.24 14.75 11.99
C VAL A 112 -5.15 14.93 10.78
N LEU A 113 -5.35 13.88 9.99
CA LEU A 113 -6.22 13.93 8.81
C LEU A 113 -7.69 14.14 9.22
N ALA A 114 -8.12 13.51 10.31
CA ALA A 114 -9.46 13.70 10.86
C ALA A 114 -9.66 15.12 11.38
N ALA A 115 -8.71 15.67 12.15
CA ALA A 115 -8.74 17.06 12.61
C ALA A 115 -8.71 18.06 11.44
N ALA A 116 -8.07 17.69 10.32
CA ALA A 116 -8.11 18.48 9.09
C ALA A 116 -9.45 18.35 8.33
N GLY A 117 -10.41 17.51 8.77
CA GLY A 117 -11.68 17.25 8.09
C GLY A 117 -11.55 16.44 6.80
N LEU A 118 -10.40 15.80 6.59
CA LEU A 118 -10.11 15.06 5.35
C LEU A 118 -10.69 13.64 5.36
N LEU A 119 -11.10 13.14 6.53
CA LEU A 119 -11.68 11.80 6.68
C LEU A 119 -13.21 11.79 6.78
N ASP A 120 -13.86 12.95 6.85
CA ASP A 120 -15.30 13.04 7.01
C ASP A 120 -16.06 12.37 5.86
N GLY A 121 -16.95 11.42 6.19
CA GLY A 121 -17.72 10.64 5.23
C GLY A 121 -16.89 9.62 4.43
N ARG A 122 -15.63 9.34 4.81
CA ARG A 122 -14.75 8.39 4.16
C ARG A 122 -14.48 7.18 5.05
N ARG A 123 -14.22 6.05 4.42
CA ARG A 123 -13.68 4.87 5.09
C ARG A 123 -12.20 5.10 5.38
N ALA A 124 -11.81 4.92 6.64
CA ALA A 124 -10.44 5.10 7.08
C ALA A 124 -10.00 3.96 8.00
N THR A 125 -8.72 3.66 7.99
CA THR A 125 -8.11 2.74 8.96
C THR A 125 -6.94 3.41 9.67
N LEU A 126 -6.57 2.83 10.80
CA LEU A 126 -5.41 3.19 11.60
C LEU A 126 -5.00 1.97 12.41
N HIS A 127 -3.96 2.08 13.24
CA HIS A 127 -3.62 0.98 14.14
C HIS A 127 -4.83 0.64 15.03
N ARG A 128 -5.23 -0.63 15.04
CA ARG A 128 -6.46 -1.12 15.69
C ARG A 128 -6.61 -0.70 17.16
N ALA A 129 -5.49 -0.52 17.88
CA ALA A 129 -5.51 -0.10 19.27
C ALA A 129 -6.13 1.29 19.46
N TYR A 130 -6.13 2.15 18.44
CA TYR A 130 -6.60 3.54 18.50
C TYR A 130 -7.93 3.75 17.79
N ALA A 131 -8.50 2.69 17.20
CA ALA A 131 -9.69 2.80 16.35
C ALA A 131 -10.93 3.29 17.11
N ALA A 132 -11.14 2.79 18.31
CA ALA A 132 -12.26 3.21 19.15
C ALA A 132 -12.17 4.71 19.53
N GLU A 133 -10.96 5.18 19.80
CA GLU A 133 -10.73 6.58 20.16
C GLU A 133 -10.95 7.51 18.96
N LEU A 134 -10.46 7.13 17.78
CA LEU A 134 -10.71 7.91 16.55
C LEU A 134 -12.21 7.99 16.24
N ALA A 135 -12.93 6.88 16.31
CA ALA A 135 -14.36 6.82 16.05
C ALA A 135 -15.17 7.67 17.05
N ALA A 136 -14.77 7.66 18.33
CA ALA A 136 -15.42 8.46 19.36
C ALA A 136 -15.23 9.96 19.16
N ARG A 137 -14.03 10.40 18.79
CA ARG A 137 -13.68 11.82 18.61
C ARG A 137 -14.08 12.39 17.27
N HIS A 138 -14.16 11.53 16.23
CA HIS A 138 -14.49 11.93 14.86
C HIS A 138 -15.62 11.05 14.30
N PRO A 139 -16.86 11.24 14.76
CA PRO A 139 -18.00 10.37 14.44
C PRO A 139 -18.45 10.41 12.96
N LEU A 140 -17.91 11.33 12.17
CA LEU A 140 -18.16 11.38 10.71
C LEU A 140 -17.21 10.46 9.91
N VAL A 141 -16.23 9.85 10.56
CA VAL A 141 -15.27 8.93 9.92
C VAL A 141 -15.80 7.51 10.01
N ASP A 142 -15.85 6.80 8.87
CA ASP A 142 -16.15 5.37 8.84
C ASP A 142 -14.87 4.56 9.17
N VAL A 143 -14.66 4.30 10.47
CA VAL A 143 -13.43 3.66 10.95
C VAL A 143 -13.50 2.15 10.80
N ASP A 144 -12.64 1.58 9.97
CA ASP A 144 -12.47 0.14 9.79
C ASP A 144 -11.10 -0.35 10.32
N PRO A 145 -11.04 -0.88 11.56
CA PRO A 145 -9.79 -1.35 12.16
C PRO A 145 -9.36 -2.73 11.64
N SER A 146 -10.12 -3.35 10.75
CA SER A 146 -9.84 -4.72 10.31
C SER A 146 -8.85 -4.78 9.15
N VAL A 147 -8.66 -3.70 8.40
CA VAL A 147 -7.88 -3.68 7.14
C VAL A 147 -6.49 -3.07 7.30
N LEU A 148 -5.55 -3.44 6.41
CA LEU A 148 -4.18 -2.90 6.45
C LEU A 148 -4.12 -1.43 6.03
N TYR A 149 -4.83 -1.07 4.96
CA TYR A 149 -4.94 0.30 4.47
C TYR A 149 -6.21 0.48 3.63
N THR A 150 -6.64 1.74 3.52
CA THR A 150 -7.72 2.18 2.61
C THR A 150 -7.15 3.11 1.56
N ASP A 151 -7.74 3.12 0.37
CA ASP A 151 -7.43 4.06 -0.72
C ASP A 151 -8.75 4.71 -1.19
N GLU A 152 -8.98 5.94 -0.75
CA GLU A 152 -10.13 6.77 -1.12
C GLU A 152 -9.72 7.84 -2.18
N GLY A 153 -8.77 7.47 -3.06
CA GLY A 153 -8.32 8.32 -4.15
C GLY A 153 -7.24 9.33 -3.74
N SER A 154 -7.65 10.50 -3.27
CA SER A 154 -6.74 11.55 -2.78
C SER A 154 -6.40 11.41 -1.29
N VAL A 155 -7.09 10.54 -0.57
CA VAL A 155 -6.86 10.27 0.86
C VAL A 155 -6.63 8.79 1.05
N LEU A 156 -5.51 8.43 1.67
CA LEU A 156 -5.18 7.05 2.02
C LEU A 156 -4.86 6.96 3.50
N THR A 157 -5.26 5.87 4.12
CA THR A 157 -4.96 5.62 5.53
C THR A 157 -4.46 4.20 5.73
N GLY A 158 -3.54 3.99 6.64
CA GLY A 158 -2.94 2.69 6.91
C GLY A 158 -2.75 2.39 8.38
N ALA A 159 -2.72 1.09 8.70
CA ALA A 159 -2.56 0.59 10.05
C ALA A 159 -1.20 0.91 10.69
N GLY A 160 -0.22 1.34 9.89
CA GLY A 160 1.14 1.60 10.36
C GLY A 160 1.95 0.34 10.63
N ALA A 161 3.08 0.48 11.30
CA ALA A 161 4.06 -0.57 11.51
C ALA A 161 4.39 -1.30 10.18
N ALA A 162 4.41 -2.63 10.16
CA ALA A 162 4.71 -3.38 8.93
C ALA A 162 3.72 -3.10 7.78
N ALA A 163 2.48 -2.67 8.07
CA ALA A 163 1.52 -2.28 7.04
C ALA A 163 1.81 -0.90 6.43
N GLY A 164 2.62 -0.07 7.07
CA GLY A 164 3.11 1.19 6.52
C GLY A 164 3.93 0.98 5.25
N LEU A 165 4.77 -0.06 5.22
CA LEU A 165 5.52 -0.42 4.03
C LEU A 165 4.62 -0.88 2.88
N ASP A 166 3.54 -1.65 3.18
CA ASP A 166 2.58 -2.05 2.15
C ASP A 166 1.87 -0.84 1.53
N LEU A 167 1.50 0.14 2.36
CA LEU A 167 0.91 1.38 1.88
C LEU A 167 1.88 2.19 1.01
N CYS A 168 3.16 2.28 1.40
CA CYS A 168 4.19 2.91 0.57
C CYS A 168 4.37 2.20 -0.78
N LEU A 169 4.46 0.87 -0.79
CA LEU A 169 4.54 0.07 -2.01
C LEU A 169 3.28 0.19 -2.87
N HIS A 170 2.09 0.32 -2.24
CA HIS A 170 0.86 0.60 -2.95
C HIS A 170 0.89 1.97 -3.66
N LEU A 171 1.42 3.00 -3.02
CA LEU A 171 1.63 4.32 -3.64
C LEU A 171 2.57 4.24 -4.84
N VAL A 172 3.74 3.60 -4.68
CA VAL A 172 4.68 3.37 -5.78
C VAL A 172 4.02 2.60 -6.92
N ARG A 173 3.25 1.55 -6.60
CA ARG A 173 2.50 0.76 -7.58
C ARG A 173 1.46 1.61 -8.34
N LYS A 174 0.77 2.50 -7.65
CA LYS A 174 -0.25 3.38 -8.23
C LYS A 174 0.36 4.41 -9.19
N GLU A 175 1.56 4.88 -8.90
CA GLU A 175 2.22 5.97 -9.63
C GLU A 175 3.20 5.47 -10.69
N LEU A 176 4.00 4.44 -10.37
CA LEU A 176 5.08 3.94 -11.22
C LEU A 176 4.83 2.52 -11.75
N GLY A 177 3.73 1.90 -11.34
CA GLY A 177 3.33 0.59 -11.85
C GLY A 177 3.76 -0.60 -10.99
N ALA A 178 3.20 -1.77 -11.33
CA ALA A 178 3.43 -3.00 -10.57
C ALA A 178 4.84 -3.55 -10.74
N ALA A 179 5.47 -3.32 -11.89
CA ALA A 179 6.84 -3.79 -12.14
C ALA A 179 7.85 -3.07 -11.24
N VAL A 180 7.77 -1.74 -11.16
CA VAL A 180 8.63 -0.91 -10.30
C VAL A 180 8.40 -1.25 -8.82
N ALA A 181 7.13 -1.30 -8.39
CA ALA A 181 6.79 -1.67 -7.01
C ALA A 181 7.26 -3.09 -6.65
N GLY A 182 7.17 -4.04 -7.58
CA GLY A 182 7.65 -5.40 -7.40
C GLY A 182 9.18 -5.46 -7.23
N ALA A 183 9.92 -4.78 -8.09
CA ALA A 183 11.39 -4.72 -8.01
C ALA A 183 11.85 -4.01 -6.72
N LEU A 184 11.14 -2.97 -6.28
CA LEU A 184 11.42 -2.32 -5.00
C LEU A 184 11.13 -3.25 -3.82
N ALA A 185 10.02 -3.98 -3.82
CA ALA A 185 9.68 -4.95 -2.78
C ALA A 185 10.73 -6.06 -2.67
N ASP A 186 11.22 -6.58 -3.80
CA ASP A 186 12.33 -7.54 -3.86
C ASP A 186 13.59 -6.98 -3.20
N ARG A 187 13.95 -5.72 -3.49
CA ARG A 187 15.10 -5.03 -2.88
C ARG A 187 14.94 -4.87 -1.38
N LEU A 188 13.73 -4.64 -0.92
CA LEU A 188 13.39 -4.50 0.51
C LEU A 188 13.14 -5.84 1.21
N VAL A 189 13.26 -6.97 0.48
CA VAL A 189 13.06 -8.35 0.99
C VAL A 189 11.66 -8.54 1.59
N VAL A 190 10.64 -7.99 0.93
CA VAL A 190 9.24 -8.11 1.34
C VAL A 190 8.35 -8.65 0.23
N ALA A 191 7.16 -9.09 0.58
CA ALA A 191 6.18 -9.53 -0.42
C ALA A 191 5.81 -8.35 -1.35
N PRO A 192 5.75 -8.57 -2.68
CA PRO A 192 5.61 -7.50 -3.66
C PRO A 192 4.28 -6.73 -3.56
N HIS A 193 3.26 -7.32 -2.97
CA HIS A 193 1.98 -6.64 -2.76
C HIS A 193 1.13 -7.38 -1.73
N ARG A 194 0.70 -6.65 -0.70
CA ARG A 194 -0.41 -7.05 0.18
C ARG A 194 -1.57 -6.08 -0.05
N PRO A 195 -2.75 -6.56 -0.54
CA PRO A 195 -3.93 -5.71 -0.69
C PRO A 195 -4.36 -5.08 0.63
N GLY A 196 -4.91 -3.87 0.55
CA GLY A 196 -5.31 -3.11 1.73
C GLY A 196 -6.39 -3.77 2.57
N ASP A 197 -7.29 -4.55 1.96
CA ASP A 197 -8.37 -5.29 2.59
C ASP A 197 -7.93 -6.51 3.42
N ARG A 198 -6.63 -6.76 3.52
CA ARG A 198 -6.08 -7.81 4.39
C ARG A 198 -6.22 -7.43 5.86
N PRO A 199 -6.45 -8.43 6.75
CA PRO A 199 -6.58 -8.16 8.17
C PRO A 199 -5.27 -7.68 8.80
N GLN A 200 -5.37 -6.74 9.75
CA GLN A 200 -4.24 -6.24 10.54
C GLN A 200 -3.62 -7.31 11.44
N SER A 201 -4.40 -8.25 11.91
CA SER A 201 -3.91 -9.38 12.69
C SER A 201 -4.28 -10.68 12.00
N VAL A 202 -3.30 -11.52 11.85
CA VAL A 202 -3.52 -12.94 11.63
C VAL A 202 -3.64 -13.55 13.03
N GLU A 203 -4.86 -13.86 13.47
CA GLU A 203 -5.05 -14.82 14.56
C GLU A 203 -4.58 -16.17 14.04
N ALA A 204 -3.28 -16.39 14.05
CA ALA A 204 -2.73 -17.71 13.92
C ALA A 204 -2.77 -18.34 15.31
N PRO A 205 -3.58 -19.38 15.55
CA PRO A 205 -3.23 -20.31 16.60
C PRO A 205 -1.87 -20.85 16.18
N LEU A 206 -0.85 -20.66 17.00
CA LEU A 206 0.40 -21.41 16.88
C LEU A 206 0.09 -22.86 17.18
N PRO A 207 0.04 -23.79 16.19
CA PRO A 207 0.25 -25.17 16.48
C PRO A 207 1.76 -25.32 16.62
N ALA A 208 2.20 -25.69 17.79
CA ALA A 208 3.47 -26.36 17.93
C ALA A 208 3.47 -27.58 16.98
N ASP A 209 4.59 -27.74 16.27
CA ASP A 209 4.94 -28.94 15.53
C ASP A 209 4.02 -29.41 14.39
N GLU A 210 4.20 -28.78 13.23
CA GLU A 210 4.32 -29.48 11.95
C GLU A 210 5.05 -28.53 10.99
N ALA A 211 6.07 -29.01 10.31
CA ALA A 211 6.87 -28.24 9.37
C ALA A 211 5.95 -27.39 8.48
N ASP A 212 6.13 -26.07 8.46
CA ASP A 212 5.32 -25.17 7.62
C ASP A 212 5.46 -25.55 6.16
N THR A 213 4.54 -26.38 5.69
CA THR A 213 4.50 -26.87 4.31
C THR A 213 3.67 -25.96 3.41
N LEU A 214 2.94 -24.99 3.99
CA LEU A 214 2.10 -24.05 3.24
C LEU A 214 2.97 -23.03 2.48
N GLY A 215 3.90 -22.38 3.15
CA GLY A 215 4.79 -21.38 2.55
C GLY A 215 5.51 -21.89 1.31
N PRO A 216 6.25 -23.02 1.38
CA PRO A 216 6.87 -23.64 0.23
C PRO A 216 5.90 -24.00 -0.90
N ALA A 217 4.68 -24.47 -0.60
CA ALA A 217 3.70 -24.80 -1.63
C ALA A 217 3.19 -23.54 -2.37
N LEU A 218 2.96 -22.45 -1.65
CA LEU A 218 2.56 -21.18 -2.25
C LEU A 218 3.72 -20.55 -3.04
N ALA A 219 4.95 -20.57 -2.54
CA ALA A 219 6.14 -20.11 -3.26
C ALA A 219 6.34 -20.87 -4.58
N TRP A 220 6.13 -22.19 -4.56
CA TRP A 220 6.15 -23.01 -5.77
C TRP A 220 5.08 -22.60 -6.79
N ALA A 221 3.87 -22.28 -6.32
CA ALA A 221 2.77 -21.80 -7.17
C ALA A 221 3.10 -20.46 -7.83
N LEU A 222 3.73 -19.53 -7.12
CA LEU A 222 4.14 -18.23 -7.65
C LEU A 222 5.10 -18.36 -8.85
N GLN A 223 5.97 -19.34 -8.83
CA GLN A 223 6.90 -19.61 -9.95
C GLN A 223 6.19 -20.20 -11.19
N ARG A 224 4.94 -20.68 -11.04
CA ARG A 224 4.20 -21.45 -12.06
C ARG A 224 2.82 -20.89 -12.36
N LEU A 225 2.60 -19.60 -12.13
CA LEU A 225 1.30 -18.96 -12.29
C LEU A 225 0.68 -19.12 -13.69
N GLY A 226 1.54 -19.22 -14.74
CA GLY A 226 1.13 -19.46 -16.11
C GLY A 226 0.64 -20.89 -16.38
N GLU A 227 0.94 -21.84 -15.49
CA GLU A 227 0.56 -23.24 -15.65
C GLU A 227 -0.87 -23.51 -15.11
N PRO A 228 -1.54 -24.60 -15.53
CA PRO A 228 -2.80 -25.01 -14.97
C PRO A 228 -2.64 -25.49 -13.52
N LEU A 229 -2.82 -24.59 -12.56
CA LEU A 229 -2.77 -24.88 -11.12
C LEU A 229 -4.17 -25.06 -10.56
N THR A 230 -4.38 -26.13 -9.81
CA THR A 230 -5.62 -26.39 -9.06
C THR A 230 -5.39 -26.27 -7.56
N VAL A 231 -6.44 -25.93 -6.82
CA VAL A 231 -6.38 -25.85 -5.34
C VAL A 231 -6.03 -27.21 -4.74
N ASP A 232 -6.52 -28.30 -5.33
CA ASP A 232 -6.23 -29.67 -4.88
C ASP A 232 -4.75 -30.04 -5.07
N GLU A 233 -4.14 -29.57 -6.14
CA GLU A 233 -2.68 -29.76 -6.37
C GLU A 233 -1.87 -29.00 -5.33
N LEU A 234 -2.23 -27.76 -5.04
CA LEU A 234 -1.58 -26.95 -3.99
C LEU A 234 -1.73 -27.60 -2.62
N ALA A 235 -2.94 -28.13 -2.30
CA ALA A 235 -3.17 -28.84 -1.06
C ALA A 235 -2.29 -30.11 -0.94
N ARG A 236 -2.21 -30.92 -2.01
CA ARG A 236 -1.34 -32.10 -2.05
C ARG A 236 0.13 -31.73 -1.84
N ARG A 237 0.58 -30.66 -2.49
CA ARG A 237 1.95 -30.19 -2.37
C ARG A 237 2.26 -29.69 -0.96
N ALA A 238 1.30 -29.05 -0.33
CA ALA A 238 1.39 -28.67 1.09
C ALA A 238 1.20 -29.87 2.04
N ARG A 239 1.03 -31.10 1.53
CA ARG A 239 0.73 -32.31 2.34
C ARG A 239 -0.47 -32.13 3.24
N MET A 240 -1.48 -31.38 2.77
CA MET A 240 -2.71 -31.08 3.51
C MET A 240 -3.93 -31.64 2.81
N SER A 241 -4.98 -31.96 3.56
CA SER A 241 -6.28 -32.17 2.97
C SER A 241 -6.82 -30.86 2.35
N PRO A 242 -7.67 -30.88 1.30
CA PRO A 242 -8.25 -29.67 0.73
C PRO A 242 -8.91 -28.76 1.79
N ARG A 243 -9.63 -29.34 2.76
CA ARG A 243 -10.27 -28.63 3.87
C ARG A 243 -9.24 -27.92 4.75
N THR A 244 -8.15 -28.59 5.12
CA THR A 244 -7.06 -28.02 5.92
C THR A 244 -6.36 -26.92 5.16
N PHE A 245 -6.06 -27.14 3.87
CA PHE A 245 -5.43 -26.14 3.01
C PHE A 245 -6.27 -24.87 2.88
N HIS A 246 -7.60 -25.01 2.64
CA HIS A 246 -8.51 -23.87 2.60
C HIS A 246 -8.52 -23.08 3.91
N ARG A 247 -8.58 -23.77 5.05
CA ARG A 247 -8.56 -23.14 6.37
C ARG A 247 -7.25 -22.39 6.59
N ARG A 248 -6.09 -23.05 6.34
CA ARG A 248 -4.75 -22.46 6.55
C ARG A 248 -4.49 -21.27 5.63
N VAL A 249 -4.85 -21.33 4.35
CA VAL A 249 -4.72 -20.18 3.44
C VAL A 249 -5.59 -19.01 3.94
N ARG A 250 -6.80 -19.29 4.41
CA ARG A 250 -7.67 -18.23 4.96
C ARG A 250 -7.10 -17.63 6.25
N GLU A 251 -6.53 -18.44 7.12
CA GLU A 251 -5.87 -18.00 8.35
C GLU A 251 -4.66 -17.10 8.05
N VAL A 252 -3.81 -17.50 7.11
CA VAL A 252 -2.55 -16.81 6.80
C VAL A 252 -2.75 -15.62 5.85
N HIS A 253 -3.62 -15.76 4.85
CA HIS A 253 -3.78 -14.77 3.76
C HIS A 253 -5.13 -14.04 3.78
N GLY A 254 -6.03 -14.34 4.71
CA GLY A 254 -7.34 -13.69 4.83
C GLY A 254 -8.32 -13.99 3.69
N THR A 255 -7.96 -14.90 2.75
CA THR A 255 -8.75 -15.16 1.54
C THR A 255 -8.80 -16.65 1.20
N THR A 256 -9.64 -17.04 0.24
CA THR A 256 -9.67 -18.43 -0.21
C THR A 256 -8.47 -18.76 -1.11
N PRO A 257 -8.03 -20.03 -1.19
CA PRO A 257 -6.94 -20.44 -2.09
C PRO A 257 -7.16 -20.04 -3.55
N LEU A 258 -8.39 -20.16 -4.05
CA LEU A 258 -8.71 -19.77 -5.42
C LEU A 258 -8.60 -18.25 -5.61
N GLN A 259 -9.11 -17.49 -4.66
CA GLN A 259 -9.05 -16.02 -4.72
C GLN A 259 -7.59 -15.55 -4.62
N TRP A 260 -6.79 -16.14 -3.73
CA TRP A 260 -5.35 -15.89 -3.63
C TRP A 260 -4.65 -16.14 -4.98
N LEU A 261 -4.90 -17.29 -5.61
CA LEU A 261 -4.30 -17.63 -6.91
C LEU A 261 -4.70 -16.64 -8.01
N LEU A 262 -5.95 -16.22 -8.04
CA LEU A 262 -6.44 -15.22 -9.00
C LEU A 262 -5.78 -13.86 -8.80
N GLU A 263 -5.59 -13.43 -7.56
CA GLU A 263 -4.88 -12.18 -7.23
C GLU A 263 -3.43 -12.20 -7.72
N GLN A 264 -2.71 -13.31 -7.50
CA GLN A 264 -1.34 -13.46 -7.98
C GLN A 264 -1.27 -13.45 -9.52
N ARG A 265 -2.24 -14.08 -10.19
CA ARG A 265 -2.33 -14.08 -11.66
C ARG A 265 -2.64 -12.69 -12.23
N VAL A 266 -3.51 -11.93 -11.57
CA VAL A 266 -3.78 -10.53 -11.97
C VAL A 266 -2.54 -9.66 -11.76
N ALA A 267 -1.81 -9.82 -10.67
CA ALA A 267 -0.56 -9.11 -10.42
C ALA A 267 0.50 -9.42 -11.50
N ARG A 268 0.64 -10.69 -11.90
CA ARG A 268 1.49 -11.10 -13.02
C ARG A 268 1.05 -10.46 -14.34
N ALA A 269 -0.28 -10.43 -14.61
CA ALA A 269 -0.81 -9.79 -15.80
C ALA A 269 -0.50 -8.28 -15.85
N GLN A 270 -0.55 -7.59 -14.71
CA GLN A 270 -0.15 -6.17 -14.63
C GLN A 270 1.32 -6.00 -15.02
N THR A 271 2.21 -6.79 -14.42
CA THR A 271 3.65 -6.76 -14.77
C THR A 271 3.89 -6.99 -16.26
N LEU A 272 3.20 -7.98 -16.86
CA LEU A 272 3.32 -8.25 -18.30
C LEU A 272 2.79 -7.11 -19.18
N LEU A 273 1.70 -6.46 -18.76
CA LEU A 273 1.13 -5.31 -19.48
C LEU A 273 2.06 -4.08 -19.44
N GLU A 274 2.81 -3.91 -18.35
CA GLU A 274 3.74 -2.80 -18.14
C GLU A 274 5.08 -3.03 -18.84
N ALA A 275 5.60 -4.26 -18.75
CA ALA A 275 6.96 -4.59 -19.18
C ALA A 275 7.05 -5.12 -20.63
N THR A 276 5.93 -5.42 -21.29
CA THR A 276 5.94 -6.05 -22.62
C THR A 276 4.87 -5.53 -23.55
N ASP A 277 5.11 -5.68 -24.87
CA ASP A 277 4.12 -5.41 -25.90
C ASP A 277 3.28 -6.64 -26.29
N LEU A 278 3.28 -7.68 -25.46
CA LEU A 278 2.53 -8.91 -25.72
C LEU A 278 1.05 -8.62 -25.94
N PRO A 279 0.39 -9.27 -26.90
CA PRO A 279 -1.05 -9.20 -27.08
C PRO A 279 -1.79 -9.63 -25.82
N VAL A 280 -2.97 -9.05 -25.58
CA VAL A 280 -3.80 -9.34 -24.38
C VAL A 280 -4.11 -10.85 -24.28
N GLU A 281 -4.25 -11.52 -25.41
CA GLU A 281 -4.44 -12.98 -25.49
C GLU A 281 -3.25 -13.73 -24.87
N ARG A 282 -2.04 -13.37 -25.26
CA ARG A 282 -0.80 -13.96 -24.73
C ARG A 282 -0.61 -13.66 -23.26
N ILE A 283 -0.95 -12.45 -22.83
CA ILE A 283 -0.90 -12.10 -21.40
C ILE A 283 -1.88 -12.94 -20.59
N GLY A 284 -3.07 -13.25 -21.14
CA GLY A 284 -4.00 -14.17 -20.51
C GLY A 284 -3.40 -15.55 -20.27
N GLU A 285 -2.71 -16.09 -21.26
CA GLU A 285 -2.01 -17.38 -21.18
C GLU A 285 -0.83 -17.32 -20.22
N GLU A 286 0.09 -16.38 -20.40
CA GLU A 286 1.32 -16.23 -19.62
C GLU A 286 1.07 -15.93 -18.12
N SER A 287 -0.04 -15.24 -17.82
CA SER A 287 -0.47 -14.97 -16.45
C SER A 287 -1.23 -16.12 -15.81
N GLY A 288 -1.62 -17.15 -16.59
CA GLY A 288 -2.44 -18.26 -16.12
C GLY A 288 -3.93 -17.95 -15.96
N LEU A 289 -4.39 -16.79 -16.45
CA LEU A 289 -5.82 -16.47 -16.52
C LEU A 289 -6.49 -17.11 -17.75
N GLY A 290 -5.70 -17.70 -18.64
CA GLY A 290 -6.15 -18.44 -19.82
C GLY A 290 -6.56 -17.48 -20.94
N SER A 291 -7.84 -17.36 -21.25
CA SER A 291 -8.31 -16.54 -22.37
C SER A 291 -8.30 -15.05 -22.07
N ALA A 292 -8.23 -14.23 -23.13
CA ALA A 292 -8.39 -12.77 -23.05
C ALA A 292 -9.71 -12.34 -22.38
N ALA A 293 -10.77 -13.12 -22.54
CA ALA A 293 -12.07 -12.84 -21.91
C ALA A 293 -11.98 -13.01 -20.38
N ASN A 294 -11.33 -14.08 -19.91
CA ASN A 294 -11.10 -14.31 -18.48
C ASN A 294 -10.14 -13.25 -17.91
N LEU A 295 -9.07 -12.93 -18.62
CA LEU A 295 -8.16 -11.85 -18.22
C LEU A 295 -8.94 -10.54 -18.06
N ARG A 296 -9.68 -10.08 -19.06
CA ARG A 296 -10.47 -8.84 -18.98
C ARG A 296 -11.41 -8.84 -17.78
N ARG A 297 -12.15 -9.94 -17.56
CA ARG A 297 -13.10 -10.05 -16.44
C ARG A 297 -12.43 -9.93 -15.08
N HIS A 298 -11.39 -10.74 -14.82
CA HIS A 298 -10.71 -10.76 -13.53
C HIS A 298 -9.87 -9.50 -13.30
N PHE A 299 -9.21 -9.01 -14.34
CA PHE A 299 -8.41 -7.80 -14.29
C PHE A 299 -9.26 -6.55 -14.01
N THR A 300 -10.34 -6.34 -14.78
CA THR A 300 -11.21 -5.16 -14.58
C THR A 300 -11.87 -5.20 -13.19
N ARG A 301 -12.25 -6.38 -12.71
CA ARG A 301 -12.80 -6.52 -11.34
C ARG A 301 -11.79 -6.14 -10.26
N ALA A 302 -10.51 -6.49 -10.43
CA ALA A 302 -9.47 -6.26 -9.43
C ALA A 302 -8.82 -4.88 -9.54
N VAL A 303 -8.69 -4.33 -10.76
CA VAL A 303 -7.92 -3.11 -11.05
C VAL A 303 -8.82 -1.91 -11.37
N GLY A 304 -10.10 -2.15 -11.67
CA GLY A 304 -11.08 -1.10 -11.99
C GLY A 304 -11.08 -0.64 -13.45
N VAL A 305 -10.04 -0.97 -14.23
CA VAL A 305 -9.92 -0.60 -15.65
C VAL A 305 -9.59 -1.78 -16.53
N SER A 306 -9.83 -1.70 -17.82
CA SER A 306 -9.50 -2.79 -18.75
C SER A 306 -7.98 -2.95 -18.92
N PRO A 307 -7.46 -4.17 -19.26
CA PRO A 307 -6.05 -4.40 -19.52
C PRO A 307 -5.45 -3.44 -20.55
N THR A 308 -6.19 -3.15 -21.60
CA THR A 308 -5.74 -2.22 -22.65
C THR A 308 -5.69 -0.77 -22.17
N ALA A 309 -6.65 -0.33 -21.35
CA ALA A 309 -6.64 1.00 -20.76
C ALA A 309 -5.49 1.13 -19.75
N TYR A 310 -5.25 0.08 -18.97
CA TYR A 310 -4.14 0.00 -18.01
C TYR A 310 -2.79 0.18 -18.72
N ARG A 311 -2.51 -0.59 -19.78
CA ARG A 311 -1.27 -0.50 -20.56
C ARG A 311 -0.98 0.91 -21.08
N ARG A 312 -2.01 1.63 -21.56
CA ARG A 312 -1.82 3.00 -22.07
C ARG A 312 -1.28 3.97 -21.04
N GLY A 313 -1.55 3.74 -19.75
CA GLY A 313 -1.02 4.55 -18.66
C GLY A 313 0.49 4.42 -18.47
N PHE A 314 1.09 3.33 -18.96
CA PHE A 314 2.52 3.03 -18.79
C PHE A 314 3.31 3.10 -20.11
N THR A 315 2.64 3.20 -21.27
CA THR A 315 3.32 3.41 -22.54
C THR A 315 3.78 4.88 -22.58
N PRO A 316 5.10 5.17 -22.73
CA PRO A 316 5.56 6.55 -22.91
C PRO A 316 4.82 7.16 -24.09
N SER A 317 4.21 8.32 -23.88
CA SER A 317 3.63 9.10 -24.98
C SER A 317 4.77 9.39 -25.94
N GLY A 318 4.76 8.80 -27.13
CA GLY A 318 5.75 9.05 -28.15
C GLY A 318 5.89 10.54 -28.42
N PRO A 319 7.04 11.01 -28.93
CA PRO A 319 7.25 12.44 -29.18
C PRO A 319 6.11 12.99 -30.03
N PRO A 320 5.65 14.23 -29.77
CA PRO A 320 4.57 14.82 -30.57
C PRO A 320 4.97 14.80 -32.03
N SER A 321 4.13 14.18 -32.87
CA SER A 321 4.28 14.19 -34.32
C SER A 321 4.46 15.63 -34.78
N ARG A 322 5.65 15.97 -35.28
CA ARG A 322 5.87 17.26 -35.98
C ARG A 322 4.94 17.25 -37.20
N ALA A 323 3.85 18.00 -37.09
CA ALA A 323 3.06 18.35 -38.23
C ALA A 323 3.96 19.10 -39.25
N ARG A 324 3.99 18.59 -40.48
CA ARG A 324 4.58 19.27 -41.62
C ARG A 324 3.64 20.39 -42.09
#